data_80b953ed85f6bbb2c7f894f47bca2b29
#
_entry.id   80b953ed85f6bbb2c7f894f47bca2b29
#
_cell.length_a   1.000
_cell.length_b   1.000
_cell.length_c   1.000
_cell.angle_alpha   90.00
_cell.angle_beta   90.00
_cell.angle_gamma   90.00
#
_symmetry.space_group_name_H-M   'P 1'
#
loop_
_entity.id
_entity.type
_entity.pdbx_description
1 polymer ?
#
loop_
_entity_poly.entity_id
_entity_poly.type
_entity_poly.pdbx_seq_one_letter_code
_entity_poly.pdbx_strand_id
1 'polypeptide(L)'
;MMIHWIGKTNGGITIYETEVQDSIELLDELMMEGIIQPYWEMGSQLAYFLAQENQEFKDMYESLPANELKKFNLKKLLQNMSENDILNLIKKCDDQAFEQVVTFR
;
A
#
# COMPACT_ATOMS: atom_id res chain seq x y z
N MET A 1 3.20 15.14 -11.84
CA MET A 1 4.39 14.58 -11.13
C MET A 1 4.30 13.06 -11.18
N MET A 2 5.38 12.41 -11.56
CA MET A 2 5.44 10.94 -11.61
C MET A 2 6.20 10.42 -10.39
N ILE A 3 5.76 9.29 -9.87
CA ILE A 3 6.45 8.57 -8.80
C ILE A 3 7.12 7.36 -9.42
N HIS A 4 8.43 7.26 -9.26
CA HIS A 4 9.23 6.10 -9.65
C HIS A 4 9.59 5.31 -8.39
N TRP A 5 9.10 4.09 -8.29
CA TRP A 5 9.32 3.22 -7.13
C TRP A 5 10.12 1.99 -7.52
N ILE A 6 11.12 1.67 -6.71
CA ILE A 6 11.96 0.49 -6.88
C ILE A 6 12.05 -0.25 -5.55
N GLY A 7 11.73 -1.53 -5.55
CA GLY A 7 11.92 -2.42 -4.40
C GLY A 7 13.11 -3.33 -4.59
N LYS A 8 13.97 -3.42 -3.59
CA LYS A 8 15.19 -4.25 -3.63
C LYS A 8 15.27 -5.20 -2.46
N THR A 9 15.87 -6.37 -2.69
CA THR A 9 16.18 -7.33 -1.63
C THR A 9 17.41 -6.88 -0.84
N ASN A 10 17.71 -7.59 0.26
CA ASN A 10 18.89 -7.34 1.07
C ASN A 10 20.20 -7.45 0.26
N GLY A 11 20.21 -8.25 -0.79
CA GLY A 11 21.37 -8.38 -1.69
C GLY A 11 21.42 -7.34 -2.80
N GLY A 12 20.53 -6.34 -2.79
CA GLY A 12 20.49 -5.29 -3.81
C GLY A 12 19.82 -5.69 -5.11
N ILE A 13 19.13 -6.83 -5.14
CA ILE A 13 18.44 -7.31 -6.34
C ILE A 13 17.09 -6.61 -6.44
N THR A 14 16.83 -5.95 -7.57
CA THR A 14 15.53 -5.32 -7.86
C THR A 14 14.46 -6.40 -8.00
N ILE A 15 13.43 -6.37 -7.15
CA ILE A 15 12.33 -7.32 -7.21
C ILE A 15 11.15 -6.77 -8.02
N TYR A 16 10.99 -5.45 -8.03
CA TYR A 16 9.95 -4.79 -8.80
C TYR A 16 10.26 -3.31 -8.99
N GLU A 17 9.84 -2.77 -10.11
CA GLU A 17 10.03 -1.36 -10.45
C GLU A 17 8.80 -0.88 -11.22
N THR A 18 8.28 0.31 -10.86
CA THR A 18 7.13 0.88 -11.54
C THR A 18 7.15 2.40 -11.51
N GLU A 19 6.43 3.01 -12.45
CA GLU A 19 6.17 4.45 -12.47
C GLU A 19 4.67 4.68 -12.45
N VAL A 20 4.20 5.55 -11.57
CA VAL A 20 2.78 5.83 -11.38
C VAL A 20 2.56 7.33 -11.19
N GLN A 21 1.30 7.76 -11.28
CA GLN A 21 0.93 9.16 -11.19
C GLN A 21 0.87 9.69 -9.75
N ASP A 22 0.43 8.85 -8.82
CA ASP A 22 0.29 9.23 -7.41
C ASP A 22 0.49 8.03 -6.48
N SER A 23 0.53 8.31 -5.17
CA SER A 23 0.79 7.28 -4.17
C SER A 23 -0.34 6.26 -4.02
N ILE A 24 -1.57 6.64 -4.29
CA ILE A 24 -2.71 5.70 -4.25
C ILE A 24 -2.57 4.68 -5.37
N GLU A 25 -2.23 5.14 -6.57
CA GLU A 25 -1.96 4.27 -7.71
C GLU A 25 -0.77 3.34 -7.43
N LEU A 26 0.27 3.86 -6.76
CA LEU A 26 1.41 3.04 -6.36
C LEU A 26 0.99 1.92 -5.42
N LEU A 27 0.20 2.23 -4.41
CA LEU A 27 -0.27 1.23 -3.45
C LEU A 27 -1.09 0.15 -4.16
N ASP A 28 -1.98 0.55 -5.06
CA ASP A 28 -2.81 -0.37 -5.82
C ASP A 28 -1.95 -1.30 -6.69
N GLU A 29 -0.96 -0.75 -7.38
CA GLU A 29 -0.01 -1.52 -8.20
C GLU A 29 0.74 -2.55 -7.36
N LEU A 30 1.25 -2.15 -6.20
CA LEU A 30 2.02 -3.04 -5.34
C LEU A 30 1.17 -4.17 -4.76
N MET A 31 -0.11 -3.92 -4.51
CA MET A 31 -1.05 -4.97 -4.10
C MET A 31 -1.32 -5.95 -5.24
N MET A 32 -1.51 -5.44 -6.46
CA MET A 32 -1.75 -6.28 -7.64
C MET A 32 -0.57 -7.18 -7.97
N GLU A 33 0.64 -6.68 -7.77
CA GLU A 33 1.87 -7.44 -8.04
C GLU A 33 2.29 -8.36 -6.90
N GLY A 34 1.58 -8.30 -5.77
CA GLY A 34 1.88 -9.15 -4.63
C GLY A 34 3.09 -8.70 -3.82
N ILE A 35 3.61 -7.49 -4.06
CA ILE A 35 4.71 -6.91 -3.27
C ILE A 35 4.20 -6.55 -1.88
N ILE A 36 2.98 -6.00 -1.82
CA ILE A 36 2.29 -5.71 -0.57
C ILE A 36 1.06 -6.60 -0.51
N GLN A 37 0.90 -7.31 0.59
CA GLN A 37 -0.27 -8.16 0.81
C GLN A 37 -1.53 -7.27 0.86
N PRO A 38 -2.55 -7.60 0.05
CA PRO A 38 -3.78 -6.80 0.03
C PRO A 38 -4.45 -6.70 1.39
N TYR A 39 -5.08 -5.56 1.64
CA TYR A 39 -5.70 -5.27 2.93
C TYR A 39 -6.88 -6.20 3.27
N TRP A 40 -7.48 -6.84 2.28
CA TRP A 40 -8.58 -7.80 2.51
C TRP A 40 -8.11 -9.19 2.91
N GLU A 41 -6.81 -9.47 2.83
CA GLU A 41 -6.27 -10.77 3.21
C GLU A 41 -5.97 -10.84 4.72
N MET A 42 -6.16 -12.03 5.28
CA MET A 42 -5.88 -12.27 6.69
C MET A 42 -4.39 -12.02 7.00
N GLY A 43 -4.13 -11.32 8.10
CA GLY A 43 -2.77 -11.03 8.53
C GLY A 43 -2.09 -9.90 7.78
N SER A 44 -2.83 -9.12 7.00
CA SER A 44 -2.27 -8.00 6.24
C SER A 44 -1.73 -6.92 7.15
N GLN A 45 -0.45 -6.60 6.98
CA GLN A 45 0.17 -5.45 7.66
C GLN A 45 -0.44 -4.14 7.20
N LEU A 46 -0.80 -4.05 5.91
CA LEU A 46 -1.47 -2.88 5.37
C LEU A 46 -2.78 -2.60 6.10
N ALA A 47 -3.60 -3.63 6.32
CA ALA A 47 -4.85 -3.48 7.07
C ALA A 47 -4.61 -3.01 8.49
N TYR A 48 -3.58 -3.55 9.15
CA TYR A 48 -3.22 -3.16 10.51
C TYR A 48 -2.86 -1.66 10.60
N PHE A 49 -2.00 -1.20 9.70
CA PHE A 49 -1.59 0.20 9.70
C PHE A 49 -2.71 1.14 9.27
N LEU A 50 -3.51 0.76 8.28
CA LEU A 50 -4.68 1.55 7.88
C LEU A 50 -5.68 1.70 9.03
N ALA A 51 -5.91 0.63 9.78
CA ALA A 51 -6.84 0.66 10.91
C ALA A 51 -6.34 1.60 12.02
N GLN A 52 -5.02 1.71 12.20
CA GLN A 52 -4.46 2.63 13.18
C GLN A 52 -4.63 4.10 12.80
N GLU A 53 -4.56 4.40 11.51
CA GLU A 53 -4.59 5.77 11.00
C GLU A 53 -5.97 6.24 10.55
N ASN A 54 -6.91 5.31 10.35
CA ASN A 54 -8.22 5.63 9.79
C ASN A 54 -9.30 4.83 10.50
N GLN A 55 -10.08 5.53 11.35
CA GLN A 55 -11.14 4.90 12.13
C GLN A 55 -12.25 4.31 11.25
N GLU A 56 -12.57 4.96 10.16
CA GLU A 56 -13.58 4.47 9.22
C GLU A 56 -13.16 3.11 8.63
N PHE A 57 -11.89 2.98 8.26
CA PHE A 57 -11.36 1.70 7.77
C PHE A 57 -11.39 0.64 8.87
N LYS A 58 -11.02 1.01 10.10
CA LYS A 58 -11.03 0.08 11.24
C LYS A 58 -12.43 -0.49 11.47
N ASP A 59 -13.43 0.36 11.46
CA ASP A 59 -14.82 -0.05 11.68
C ASP A 59 -15.28 -1.01 10.57
N MET A 60 -14.92 -0.73 9.35
CA MET A 60 -15.25 -1.59 8.21
C MET A 60 -14.51 -2.92 8.26
N TYR A 61 -13.23 -2.88 8.57
CA TYR A 61 -12.40 -4.08 8.66
C TYR A 61 -12.92 -5.05 9.72
N GLU A 62 -13.40 -4.52 10.86
CA GLU A 62 -13.95 -5.32 11.95
C GLU A 62 -15.34 -5.85 11.65
N SER A 63 -16.11 -5.21 10.77
CA SER A 63 -17.52 -5.53 10.55
C SER A 63 -17.80 -6.25 9.23
N LEU A 64 -16.90 -6.22 8.25
CA LEU A 64 -17.14 -6.77 6.93
C LEU A 64 -16.26 -8.00 6.65
N PRO A 65 -16.80 -9.01 5.94
CA PRO A 65 -15.99 -10.14 5.50
C PRO A 65 -15.02 -9.74 4.38
N ALA A 66 -13.98 -10.55 4.15
CA ALA A 66 -12.92 -10.24 3.18
C ALA A 66 -13.44 -9.94 1.77
N ASN A 67 -14.44 -10.68 1.30
CA ASN A 67 -15.00 -10.47 -0.03
C ASN A 67 -15.72 -9.13 -0.17
N GLU A 68 -16.26 -8.59 0.91
CA GLU A 68 -16.87 -7.25 0.91
C GLU A 68 -15.82 -6.16 1.00
N LEU A 69 -14.77 -6.38 1.81
CA LEU A 69 -13.65 -5.45 1.90
C LEU A 69 -12.96 -5.26 0.55
N LYS A 70 -12.83 -6.34 -0.22
CA LYS A 70 -12.20 -6.32 -1.54
C LYS A 70 -12.91 -5.38 -2.51
N LYS A 71 -14.23 -5.23 -2.36
CA LYS A 71 -15.04 -4.37 -3.21
C LYS A 71 -14.95 -2.89 -2.84
N PHE A 72 -14.33 -2.59 -1.72
CA PHE A 72 -14.27 -1.23 -1.22
C PHE A 72 -13.31 -0.36 -2.05
N ASN A 73 -13.69 0.90 -2.25
CA ASN A 73 -12.90 1.83 -3.04
C ASN A 73 -11.78 2.45 -2.20
N LEU A 74 -10.57 1.90 -2.33
CA LEU A 74 -9.39 2.36 -1.62
C LEU A 74 -9.09 3.84 -1.91
N LYS A 75 -9.29 4.29 -3.13
CA LYS A 75 -9.06 5.68 -3.51
C LYS A 75 -9.93 6.64 -2.69
N LYS A 76 -11.20 6.30 -2.51
CA LYS A 76 -12.11 7.10 -1.71
C LYS A 76 -11.69 7.12 -0.25
N LEU A 77 -11.24 5.98 0.26
CA LEU A 77 -10.78 5.84 1.64
C LEU A 77 -9.54 6.67 1.91
N LEU A 78 -8.59 6.67 1.00
CA LEU A 78 -7.29 7.31 1.18
C LEU A 78 -7.24 8.76 0.71
N GLN A 79 -8.32 9.31 0.16
CA GLN A 79 -8.30 10.67 -0.39
C GLN A 79 -8.00 11.75 0.66
N ASN A 80 -8.22 11.45 1.94
CA ASN A 80 -7.94 12.38 3.04
C ASN A 80 -6.50 12.25 3.57
N MET A 81 -5.73 11.32 3.05
CA MET A 81 -4.32 11.15 3.44
C MET A 81 -3.41 11.87 2.46
N SER A 82 -2.33 12.46 2.97
CA SER A 82 -1.34 13.11 2.12
C SER A 82 -0.52 12.08 1.33
N GLU A 83 0.13 12.54 0.24
CA GLU A 83 1.05 11.70 -0.53
C GLU A 83 2.13 11.10 0.36
N ASN A 84 2.70 11.90 1.28
CA ASN A 84 3.75 11.43 2.18
C ASN A 84 3.23 10.38 3.16
N ASP A 85 2.01 10.54 3.65
CA ASP A 85 1.41 9.58 4.57
C ASP A 85 1.22 8.22 3.90
N ILE A 86 0.76 8.24 2.66
CA ILE A 86 0.56 7.00 1.89
C ILE A 86 1.90 6.35 1.56
N LEU A 87 2.92 7.13 1.17
CA LEU A 87 4.26 6.61 0.91
C LEU A 87 4.90 6.01 2.16
N ASN A 88 4.70 6.64 3.32
CA ASN A 88 5.18 6.10 4.58
C ASN A 88 4.47 4.78 4.94
N LEU A 89 3.17 4.70 4.66
CA LEU A 89 2.40 3.48 4.84
C LEU A 89 2.96 2.35 3.98
N ILE A 90 3.26 2.64 2.70
CA ILE A 90 3.87 1.67 1.79
C ILE A 90 5.21 1.17 2.32
N LYS A 91 6.05 2.08 2.83
CA LYS A 91 7.35 1.71 3.39
C LYS A 91 7.24 0.81 4.60
N LYS A 92 6.19 0.96 5.40
CA LYS A 92 5.96 0.12 6.57
C LYS A 92 5.44 -1.27 6.21
N CYS A 93 4.80 -1.42 5.06
CA CYS A 93 4.08 -2.64 4.67
C CYS A 93 4.91 -3.58 3.79
N ASP A 94 6.21 -3.48 3.85
CA ASP A 94 7.06 -4.22 2.93
C ASP A 94 7.39 -5.61 3.46
N ASP A 95 6.85 -6.63 2.78
CA ASP A 95 7.09 -8.03 3.10
C ASP A 95 8.22 -8.66 2.28
N GLN A 96 8.69 -8.00 1.20
CA GLN A 96 9.63 -8.59 0.25
C GLN A 96 10.85 -7.73 -0.05
N ALA A 97 10.74 -6.42 0.08
CA ALA A 97 11.84 -5.50 -0.22
C ALA A 97 12.46 -4.94 1.05
N PHE A 98 13.76 -5.10 1.21
CA PHE A 98 14.50 -4.50 2.31
C PHE A 98 14.74 -3.01 2.08
N GLU A 99 14.79 -2.61 0.84
CA GLU A 99 15.03 -1.22 0.47
C GLU A 99 13.99 -0.78 -0.56
N GLN A 100 13.39 0.36 -0.31
CA GLN A 100 12.49 1.01 -1.24
C GLN A 100 13.08 2.35 -1.63
N VAL A 101 13.27 2.55 -2.93
CA VAL A 101 13.75 3.82 -3.47
C VAL A 101 12.58 4.50 -4.16
N VAL A 102 12.24 5.70 -3.70
CA VAL A 102 11.14 6.48 -4.25
C VAL A 102 11.70 7.78 -4.81
N THR A 103 11.50 8.00 -6.10
CA THR A 103 11.98 9.19 -6.78
C THR A 103 10.78 9.89 -7.43
N PHE A 104 10.74 11.22 -7.30
CA PHE A 104 9.71 12.04 -7.93
C PHE A 104 10.29 12.67 -9.21
N ARG A 105 9.55 12.58 -10.28
CA ARG A 105 9.93 13.13 -11.58
C ARG A 105 8.92 14.14 -12.09
#